data_eb8e1b3d317126ab966e3b99b5cda85f
#
_entry.id   eb8e1b3d317126ab966e3b99b5cda85f
#
_cell.length_a   1.000
_cell.length_b   1.000
_cell.length_c   1.000
_cell.angle_alpha   90.00
_cell.angle_beta   90.00
_cell.angle_gamma   90.00
#
_symmetry.space_group_name_H-M   'P 1'
#
loop_
_entity.id
_entity.type
_entity.pdbx_description
1 polymer ?
#
loop_
_entity_poly.entity_id
_entity_poly.type
_entity_poly.pdbx_seq_one_letter_code
_entity_poly.pdbx_strand_id
1 'polypeptide(L)'
;MTGSPQGAGHPADDADCGSAGGLVDGRHPVLVPEDWDQHLDAAEWSLGEDGLPFRTAARVLAVTQDSEVLLLVGHDAADPDHRWIFTPGGGLHSDEDPRAGAVRELVEESGIEVAPEDLEGPIAHREAIFRFASVTCRQDEIFFLLHLPTRRPVRKDGWTCLERDVVDSISWWSAEKLQAAQQRGQEIYPVRLPEILAELASGWNGRCLDLTDPVDHEVLAELASNPRRHCDPST
;
A
#
# COMPACT_ATOMS: atom_id res chain seq x y z
N MET A 1 -7.99 42.66 70.76
CA MET A 1 -8.20 43.26 69.39
C MET A 1 -7.24 42.55 68.46
N THR A 2 -7.53 41.59 68.03
CA THR A 2 -7.95 40.66 66.96
C THR A 2 -7.69 41.27 65.57
N GLY A 3 -6.70 40.79 64.94
CA GLY A 3 -6.40 40.99 63.51
C GLY A 3 -5.99 39.69 62.87
N SER A 4 -6.91 39.08 62.17
CA SER A 4 -6.63 37.89 61.31
C SER A 4 -5.84 38.29 60.09
N PRO A 5 -4.87 37.50 59.66
CA PRO A 5 -4.28 37.63 58.33
C PRO A 5 -5.10 36.84 57.30
N GLN A 6 -5.41 37.53 56.20
CA GLN A 6 -6.01 37.00 55.01
C GLN A 6 -5.07 35.98 54.33
N GLY A 7 -5.60 34.83 53.98
CA GLY A 7 -4.93 33.85 53.19
C GLY A 7 -4.81 34.32 51.74
N ALA A 8 -3.57 34.38 51.26
CA ALA A 8 -3.26 34.49 49.85
C ALA A 8 -3.56 33.16 49.15
N GLY A 9 -4.60 33.17 48.35
CA GLY A 9 -4.85 32.07 47.40
C GLY A 9 -3.74 32.02 46.36
N HIS A 10 -3.09 30.91 46.26
CA HIS A 10 -2.27 30.53 45.13
C HIS A 10 -3.21 30.28 43.94
N PRO A 11 -3.00 30.86 42.81
CA PRO A 11 -3.61 30.36 41.60
C PRO A 11 -2.99 28.97 41.33
N ALA A 12 -3.83 27.95 41.32
CA ALA A 12 -3.47 26.67 40.72
C ALA A 12 -3.10 26.94 39.27
N ASP A 13 -1.84 26.74 38.94
CA ASP A 13 -1.41 26.53 37.58
C ASP A 13 -2.17 25.31 37.09
N ASP A 14 -3.28 25.52 36.39
CA ASP A 14 -3.80 24.61 35.41
C ASP A 14 -2.74 24.51 34.30
N ALA A 15 -1.74 23.68 34.56
CA ALA A 15 -0.93 23.16 33.48
C ALA A 15 -1.89 22.38 32.59
N ASP A 16 -2.33 23.06 31.54
CA ASP A 16 -2.94 22.46 30.38
C ASP A 16 -2.00 21.33 29.93
N CYS A 17 -2.34 20.11 30.36
CA CYS A 17 -1.71 18.89 29.92
C CYS A 17 -2.11 18.77 28.45
N GLY A 18 -1.31 19.44 27.61
CA GLY A 18 -1.51 19.50 26.19
C GLY A 18 -1.89 18.13 25.66
N SER A 19 -3.00 18.07 24.95
CA SER A 19 -3.56 16.90 24.28
C SER A 19 -2.55 16.33 23.25
N ALA A 20 -1.49 15.70 23.75
CA ALA A 20 -0.56 14.95 22.93
C ALA A 20 -1.27 13.67 22.47
N GLY A 21 -1.75 13.64 21.24
CA GLY A 21 -2.18 12.41 20.61
C GLY A 21 -3.49 12.46 19.81
N GLY A 22 -4.02 13.64 19.47
CA GLY A 22 -5.08 13.79 18.47
C GLY A 22 -4.50 13.97 17.06
N LEU A 23 -5.31 13.73 16.03
CA LEU A 23 -4.95 14.08 14.66
C LEU A 23 -4.74 15.60 14.56
N VAL A 24 -3.75 16.01 13.74
CA VAL A 24 -3.47 17.42 13.45
C VAL A 24 -3.89 17.68 12.01
N ASP A 25 -4.87 18.54 11.81
CA ASP A 25 -5.47 18.81 10.50
C ASP A 25 -5.96 17.53 9.79
N GLY A 26 -6.45 16.55 10.59
CA GLY A 26 -6.92 15.26 10.11
C GLY A 26 -5.82 14.23 9.86
N ARG A 27 -4.53 14.58 9.96
CA ARG A 27 -3.39 13.69 9.73
C ARG A 27 -2.80 13.14 11.03
N HIS A 28 -2.17 11.98 10.94
CA HIS A 28 -1.40 11.40 12.05
C HIS A 28 -0.10 12.21 12.26
N PRO A 29 0.12 12.80 13.48
CA PRO A 29 1.13 13.84 13.67
C PRO A 29 2.58 13.38 13.53
N VAL A 30 2.85 12.07 13.65
CA VAL A 30 4.20 11.50 13.57
C VAL A 30 4.45 10.78 12.25
N LEU A 31 3.45 10.04 11.75
CA LEU A 31 3.61 9.17 10.58
C LEU A 31 3.38 9.92 9.25
N VAL A 32 2.69 11.06 9.31
CA VAL A 32 2.31 11.82 8.11
C VAL A 32 2.83 13.24 8.23
N PRO A 33 3.82 13.64 7.40
CA PRO A 33 4.37 14.98 7.40
C PRO A 33 3.32 16.03 7.00
N GLU A 34 3.56 17.28 7.33
CA GLU A 34 2.62 18.39 7.07
C GLU A 34 2.37 18.60 5.58
N ASP A 35 3.38 18.36 4.78
CA ASP A 35 3.41 18.54 3.32
C ASP A 35 3.19 17.21 2.55
N TRP A 36 2.54 16.23 3.15
CA TRP A 36 2.31 14.91 2.56
C TRP A 36 1.65 14.93 1.18
N ASP A 37 0.76 15.91 0.95
CA ASP A 37 0.04 16.12 -0.32
C ASP A 37 0.93 16.69 -1.44
N GLN A 38 2.17 17.10 -1.13
CA GLN A 38 3.19 17.41 -2.12
C GLN A 38 3.99 16.18 -2.55
N HIS A 39 3.92 15.09 -1.78
CA HIS A 39 4.63 13.84 -2.02
C HIS A 39 3.74 12.77 -2.64
N LEU A 40 2.43 12.85 -2.42
CA LEU A 40 1.41 11.94 -2.92
C LEU A 40 0.40 12.71 -3.77
N ASP A 41 -0.15 12.06 -4.80
CA ASP A 41 -1.23 12.68 -5.58
C ASP A 41 -2.51 12.75 -4.74
N ALA A 42 -2.89 13.97 -4.34
CA ALA A 42 -4.10 14.23 -3.56
C ALA A 42 -5.41 13.89 -4.31
N ALA A 43 -5.37 13.62 -5.61
CA ALA A 43 -6.51 13.11 -6.36
C ALA A 43 -6.74 11.61 -6.12
N GLU A 44 -5.67 10.85 -5.81
CA GLU A 44 -5.75 9.42 -5.51
C GLU A 44 -5.79 9.12 -4.00
N TRP A 45 -5.13 9.97 -3.20
CA TRP A 45 -4.96 9.75 -1.77
C TRP A 45 -5.80 10.71 -0.95
N SER A 46 -6.52 10.20 0.04
CA SER A 46 -7.27 10.98 1.02
C SER A 46 -6.92 10.54 2.43
N LEU A 47 -7.05 11.44 3.41
CA LEU A 47 -6.82 11.06 4.80
C LEU A 47 -7.93 10.13 5.31
N GLY A 48 -7.55 8.98 5.83
CA GLY A 48 -8.42 8.06 6.53
C GLY A 48 -8.77 8.53 7.95
N GLU A 49 -9.66 7.81 8.64
CA GLU A 49 -10.04 8.11 10.03
C GLU A 49 -8.86 7.96 11.01
N ASP A 50 -7.87 7.15 10.66
CA ASP A 50 -6.60 6.96 11.36
C ASP A 50 -5.58 8.07 11.09
N GLY A 51 -5.90 8.99 10.19
CA GLY A 51 -5.05 10.10 9.80
C GLY A 51 -3.91 9.71 8.86
N LEU A 52 -3.91 8.49 8.31
CA LEU A 52 -3.00 8.08 7.25
C LEU A 52 -3.61 8.40 5.88
N PRO A 53 -2.81 8.82 4.90
CA PRO A 53 -3.23 8.81 3.50
C PRO A 53 -3.66 7.39 3.10
N PHE A 54 -4.85 7.30 2.56
CA PHE A 54 -5.52 6.05 2.22
C PHE A 54 -6.01 6.08 0.79
N ARG A 55 -5.91 4.93 0.10
CA ARG A 55 -6.57 4.68 -1.18
C ARG A 55 -6.98 3.21 -1.31
N THR A 56 -7.91 2.94 -2.21
CA THR A 56 -8.18 1.60 -2.71
C THR A 56 -7.43 1.39 -4.02
N ALA A 57 -6.86 0.22 -4.22
CA ALA A 57 -6.12 -0.15 -5.41
C ALA A 57 -6.63 -1.48 -5.99
N ALA A 58 -6.50 -1.64 -7.30
CA ALA A 58 -6.77 -2.90 -7.97
C ALA A 58 -5.52 -3.42 -8.67
N ARG A 59 -5.25 -4.72 -8.54
CA ARG A 59 -4.03 -5.37 -9.03
C ARG A 59 -4.33 -6.61 -9.85
N VAL A 60 -3.44 -6.93 -10.77
CA VAL A 60 -3.57 -8.10 -11.66
C VAL A 60 -2.42 -9.07 -11.42
N LEU A 61 -2.76 -10.31 -11.06
CA LEU A 61 -1.86 -11.46 -11.23
C LEU A 61 -1.99 -11.97 -12.68
N ALA A 62 -1.17 -11.45 -13.58
CA ALA A 62 -1.12 -11.95 -14.95
C ALA A 62 -0.15 -13.13 -15.02
N VAL A 63 -0.67 -14.34 -15.28
CA VAL A 63 0.10 -15.59 -15.31
C VAL A 63 -0.01 -16.27 -16.66
N THR A 64 1.08 -16.91 -17.09
CA THR A 64 1.10 -17.71 -18.33
C THR A 64 0.84 -19.20 -18.01
N GLN A 65 0.54 -19.99 -19.06
CA GLN A 65 0.44 -21.45 -18.94
C GLN A 65 1.74 -22.10 -18.44
N ASP A 66 2.89 -21.47 -18.69
CA ASP A 66 4.20 -21.91 -18.18
C ASP A 66 4.47 -21.42 -16.74
N SER A 67 3.44 -20.97 -16.02
CA SER A 67 3.51 -20.48 -14.62
C SER A 67 4.47 -19.30 -14.44
N GLU A 68 4.58 -18.45 -15.44
CA GLU A 68 5.30 -17.19 -15.32
C GLU A 68 4.35 -16.05 -14.99
N VAL A 69 4.79 -15.14 -14.13
CA VAL A 69 4.00 -13.99 -13.66
C VAL A 69 4.61 -12.69 -14.15
N LEU A 70 3.78 -11.73 -14.51
CA LEU A 70 4.20 -10.38 -14.85
C LEU A 70 4.41 -9.58 -13.57
N LEU A 71 5.62 -9.02 -13.40
CA LEU A 71 5.97 -8.24 -12.23
C LEU A 71 6.72 -6.96 -12.60
N LEU A 72 6.52 -5.94 -11.78
CA LEU A 72 7.29 -4.71 -11.77
C LEU A 72 8.37 -4.79 -10.70
N VAL A 73 9.45 -4.04 -10.93
CA VAL A 73 10.45 -3.70 -9.91
C VAL A 73 10.45 -2.19 -9.79
N GLY A 74 10.29 -1.69 -8.60
CA GLY A 74 10.33 -0.26 -8.31
C GLY A 74 11.18 0.07 -7.11
N HIS A 75 11.32 1.36 -6.84
CA HIS A 75 12.05 1.88 -5.69
C HIS A 75 11.31 3.07 -5.05
N ASP A 76 11.67 3.38 -3.82
CA ASP A 76 11.13 4.53 -3.12
C ASP A 76 11.69 5.84 -3.71
N ALA A 77 10.82 6.80 -3.99
CA ALA A 77 11.22 8.10 -4.54
C ALA A 77 12.18 8.88 -3.62
N ALA A 78 12.11 8.65 -2.30
CA ALA A 78 12.99 9.29 -1.32
C ALA A 78 14.23 8.44 -0.98
N ASP A 79 14.22 7.14 -1.28
CA ASP A 79 15.33 6.19 -1.04
C ASP A 79 15.48 5.20 -2.22
N PRO A 80 16.20 5.54 -3.29
CA PRO A 80 16.33 4.69 -4.47
C PRO A 80 17.03 3.34 -4.23
N ASP A 81 17.66 3.14 -3.08
CA ASP A 81 18.26 1.86 -2.69
C ASP A 81 17.22 0.91 -2.10
N HIS A 82 16.08 1.43 -1.59
CA HIS A 82 14.95 0.66 -1.11
C HIS A 82 14.07 0.25 -2.30
N ARG A 83 14.09 -1.05 -2.65
CA ARG A 83 13.46 -1.61 -3.86
C ARG A 83 12.56 -2.77 -3.52
N TRP A 84 11.46 -2.88 -4.26
CA TRP A 84 10.51 -3.99 -4.14
C TRP A 84 10.01 -4.50 -5.49
N ILE A 85 9.48 -5.71 -5.46
CA ILE A 85 8.87 -6.40 -6.60
C ILE A 85 7.38 -6.50 -6.33
N PHE A 86 6.55 -6.14 -7.30
CA PHE A 86 5.10 -6.11 -7.12
C PHE A 86 4.34 -6.43 -8.40
N THR A 87 3.04 -6.69 -8.27
CA THR A 87 2.14 -6.99 -9.38
C THR A 87 1.65 -5.72 -10.05
N PRO A 88 1.34 -5.73 -11.36
CA PRO A 88 0.68 -4.61 -12.03
C PRO A 88 -0.58 -4.17 -11.31
N GLY A 89 -0.82 -2.86 -11.27
CA GLY A 89 -1.99 -2.25 -10.68
C GLY A 89 -1.68 -1.01 -9.85
N GLY A 90 -2.71 -0.21 -9.61
CA GLY A 90 -2.61 1.06 -8.92
C GLY A 90 -3.92 1.55 -8.32
N GLY A 91 -3.99 2.83 -8.00
CA GLY A 91 -5.12 3.46 -7.35
C GLY A 91 -6.39 3.46 -8.21
N LEU A 92 -7.52 3.23 -7.57
CA LEU A 92 -8.83 3.39 -8.22
C LEU A 92 -9.22 4.87 -8.25
N HIS A 93 -9.79 5.29 -9.36
CA HIS A 93 -10.46 6.58 -9.44
C HIS A 93 -11.77 6.56 -8.63
N SER A 94 -12.29 7.74 -8.30
CA SER A 94 -13.58 7.86 -7.63
C SER A 94 -14.68 7.15 -8.44
N ASP A 95 -15.43 6.27 -7.77
CA ASP A 95 -16.51 5.47 -8.36
C ASP A 95 -16.10 4.50 -9.48
N GLU A 96 -14.79 4.23 -9.65
CA GLU A 96 -14.29 3.26 -10.62
C GLU A 96 -14.57 1.82 -10.14
N ASP A 97 -15.10 1.00 -11.04
CA ASP A 97 -15.21 -0.45 -10.78
C ASP A 97 -13.81 -1.07 -10.65
N PRO A 98 -13.53 -1.84 -9.58
CA PRO A 98 -12.19 -2.37 -9.32
C PRO A 98 -11.63 -3.23 -10.46
N ARG A 99 -12.48 -3.96 -11.17
CA ARG A 99 -12.06 -4.79 -12.30
C ARG A 99 -11.69 -3.93 -13.51
N ALA A 100 -12.43 -2.85 -13.75
CA ALA A 100 -12.11 -1.89 -14.79
C ALA A 100 -10.80 -1.15 -14.48
N GLY A 101 -10.61 -0.72 -13.22
CA GLY A 101 -9.36 -0.11 -12.76
C GLY A 101 -8.16 -1.04 -12.92
N ALA A 102 -8.31 -2.32 -12.55
CA ALA A 102 -7.26 -3.32 -12.75
C ALA A 102 -6.84 -3.47 -14.23
N VAL A 103 -7.81 -3.45 -15.16
CA VAL A 103 -7.52 -3.48 -16.60
C VAL A 103 -6.83 -2.21 -17.06
N ARG A 104 -7.32 -1.03 -16.64
CA ARG A 104 -6.72 0.26 -16.97
C ARG A 104 -5.24 0.30 -16.57
N GLU A 105 -4.95 -0.02 -15.31
CA GLU A 105 -3.58 -0.07 -14.77
C GLU A 105 -2.69 -1.07 -15.54
N LEU A 106 -3.21 -2.28 -15.82
CA LEU A 106 -2.47 -3.27 -16.59
C LEU A 106 -2.08 -2.74 -17.97
N VAL A 107 -2.99 -2.02 -18.66
CA VAL A 107 -2.72 -1.40 -19.97
C VAL A 107 -1.69 -0.27 -19.83
N GLU A 108 -1.85 0.62 -18.85
CA GLU A 108 -0.96 1.76 -18.62
C GLU A 108 0.46 1.31 -18.31
N GLU A 109 0.62 0.33 -17.42
CA GLU A 109 1.93 -0.13 -16.98
C GLU A 109 2.62 -1.10 -17.95
N SER A 110 1.85 -1.93 -18.66
CA SER A 110 2.42 -3.01 -19.50
C SER A 110 2.10 -2.95 -20.98
N GLY A 111 1.08 -2.19 -21.38
CA GLY A 111 0.53 -2.21 -22.73
C GLY A 111 -0.23 -3.49 -23.08
N ILE A 112 -0.57 -4.34 -22.09
CA ILE A 112 -1.34 -5.57 -22.29
C ILE A 112 -2.83 -5.23 -22.24
N GLU A 113 -3.48 -5.27 -23.40
CA GLU A 113 -4.92 -5.01 -23.55
C GLU A 113 -5.72 -6.29 -23.32
N VAL A 114 -6.70 -6.24 -22.42
CA VAL A 114 -7.67 -7.29 -22.14
C VAL A 114 -9.03 -6.67 -21.81
N ALA A 115 -10.09 -7.47 -21.86
CA ALA A 115 -11.41 -7.03 -21.40
C ALA A 115 -11.56 -7.29 -19.88
N PRO A 116 -12.38 -6.51 -19.15
CA PRO A 116 -12.67 -6.78 -17.75
C PRO A 116 -13.18 -8.20 -17.48
N GLU A 117 -13.88 -8.80 -18.43
CA GLU A 117 -14.42 -10.16 -18.37
C GLU A 117 -13.33 -11.24 -18.43
N ASP A 118 -12.13 -10.92 -18.94
CA ASP A 118 -11.00 -11.83 -18.97
C ASP A 118 -10.34 -12.02 -17.59
N LEU A 119 -10.66 -11.14 -16.63
CA LEU A 119 -10.16 -11.24 -15.25
C LEU A 119 -11.06 -12.16 -14.42
N GLU A 120 -10.45 -13.10 -13.70
CA GLU A 120 -11.11 -13.90 -12.67
C GLU A 120 -10.98 -13.23 -11.30
N GLY A 121 -11.99 -13.38 -10.45
CA GLY A 121 -11.89 -12.87 -9.09
C GLY A 121 -13.03 -11.96 -8.64
N PRO A 122 -12.82 -11.25 -7.51
CA PRO A 122 -11.55 -11.04 -6.80
C PRO A 122 -10.99 -12.33 -6.19
N ILE A 123 -9.68 -12.56 -6.41
CA ILE A 123 -8.98 -13.76 -5.90
C ILE A 123 -8.37 -13.54 -4.52
N ALA A 124 -8.08 -12.29 -4.20
CA ALA A 124 -7.49 -11.92 -2.93
C ALA A 124 -7.80 -10.46 -2.58
N HIS A 125 -7.66 -10.16 -1.30
CA HIS A 125 -7.70 -8.85 -0.70
C HIS A 125 -6.48 -8.69 0.23
N ARG A 126 -5.95 -7.47 0.35
CA ARG A 126 -4.84 -7.12 1.23
C ARG A 126 -5.02 -5.72 1.76
N GLU A 127 -4.94 -5.56 3.07
CA GLU A 127 -4.67 -4.26 3.67
C GLU A 127 -3.15 -4.11 3.85
N ALA A 128 -2.59 -3.01 3.39
CA ALA A 128 -1.16 -2.74 3.48
C ALA A 128 -0.90 -1.40 4.14
N ILE A 129 0.07 -1.39 5.05
CA ILE A 129 0.69 -0.17 5.55
C ILE A 129 2.13 -0.16 5.06
N PHE A 130 2.54 0.91 4.42
CA PHE A 130 3.88 1.04 3.89
C PHE A 130 4.33 2.50 3.89
N ARG A 131 5.63 2.69 3.80
CA ARG A 131 6.22 4.02 3.67
C ARG A 131 6.62 4.24 2.22
N PHE A 132 6.15 5.34 1.65
CA PHE A 132 6.50 5.78 0.31
C PHE A 132 6.73 7.28 0.30
N ALA A 133 7.79 7.75 -0.35
CA ALA A 133 8.16 9.17 -0.42
C ALA A 133 8.18 9.86 0.96
N SER A 134 8.64 9.15 1.99
CA SER A 134 8.69 9.59 3.40
C SER A 134 7.33 9.72 4.11
N VAL A 135 6.23 9.32 3.48
CA VAL A 135 4.88 9.31 4.04
C VAL A 135 4.47 7.88 4.38
N THR A 136 3.93 7.64 5.57
CA THR A 136 3.29 6.37 5.91
C THR A 136 1.87 6.36 5.36
N CYS A 137 1.57 5.39 4.53
CA CYS A 137 0.31 5.27 3.79
C CYS A 137 -0.40 3.96 4.15
N ARG A 138 -1.72 3.95 3.97
CA ARG A 138 -2.54 2.74 4.02
C ARG A 138 -3.24 2.51 2.68
N GLN A 139 -3.29 1.25 2.24
CA GLN A 139 -3.90 0.90 0.97
C GLN A 139 -4.69 -0.40 1.10
N ASP A 140 -5.92 -0.40 0.56
CA ASP A 140 -6.71 -1.58 0.34
C ASP A 140 -6.51 -2.09 -1.07
N GLU A 141 -6.02 -3.31 -1.23
CA GLU A 141 -5.71 -3.92 -2.52
C GLU A 141 -6.67 -5.07 -2.84
N ILE A 142 -7.25 -5.01 -4.03
CA ILE A 142 -8.11 -6.05 -4.59
C ILE A 142 -7.36 -6.71 -5.74
N PHE A 143 -7.16 -8.02 -5.68
CA PHE A 143 -6.41 -8.77 -6.69
C PHE A 143 -7.33 -9.55 -7.62
N PHE A 144 -7.03 -9.46 -8.91
CA PHE A 144 -7.65 -10.24 -9.98
C PHE A 144 -6.63 -11.15 -10.66
N LEU A 145 -7.08 -12.27 -11.20
CA LEU A 145 -6.25 -13.22 -11.93
C LEU A 145 -6.51 -13.10 -13.43
N LEU A 146 -5.45 -13.03 -14.20
CA LEU A 146 -5.46 -13.06 -15.66
C LEU A 146 -4.65 -14.26 -16.15
N HIS A 147 -5.30 -15.19 -16.83
CA HIS A 147 -4.63 -16.29 -17.51
C HIS A 147 -4.28 -15.92 -18.95
N LEU A 148 -3.00 -16.05 -19.31
CA LEU A 148 -2.53 -15.84 -20.67
C LEU A 148 -1.92 -17.13 -21.23
N PRO A 149 -2.17 -17.47 -22.50
CA PRO A 149 -1.56 -18.66 -23.10
C PRO A 149 -0.02 -18.62 -23.10
N THR A 150 0.54 -17.44 -23.35
CA THR A 150 1.98 -17.19 -23.41
C THR A 150 2.28 -15.76 -22.96
N ARG A 151 3.57 -15.47 -22.75
CA ARG A 151 4.02 -14.09 -22.50
C ARG A 151 3.55 -13.17 -23.62
N ARG A 152 3.01 -12.02 -23.24
CA ARG A 152 2.77 -10.91 -24.18
C ARG A 152 3.95 -9.93 -24.13
N PRO A 153 4.28 -9.27 -25.25
CA PRO A 153 5.25 -8.18 -25.25
C PRO A 153 4.82 -7.06 -24.29
N VAL A 154 5.78 -6.53 -23.56
CA VAL A 154 5.55 -5.46 -22.59
C VAL A 154 6.01 -4.13 -23.19
N ARG A 155 5.21 -3.08 -23.01
CA ARG A 155 5.51 -1.71 -23.41
C ARG A 155 5.38 -0.77 -22.23
N LYS A 156 6.18 0.28 -22.22
CA LYS A 156 6.22 1.31 -21.16
C LYS A 156 5.67 2.66 -21.64
N ASP A 157 4.95 2.65 -22.75
CA ASP A 157 4.51 3.89 -23.42
C ASP A 157 3.46 4.64 -22.61
N GLY A 158 2.68 3.89 -21.79
CA GLY A 158 1.63 4.44 -20.92
C GLY A 158 2.13 5.01 -19.59
N TRP A 159 3.41 4.83 -19.26
CA TRP A 159 3.93 5.27 -17.95
C TRP A 159 3.83 6.77 -17.75
N THR A 160 3.30 7.16 -16.60
CA THR A 160 3.27 8.53 -16.10
C THR A 160 4.70 9.05 -15.82
N CYS A 161 4.85 10.33 -15.53
CA CYS A 161 6.15 10.87 -15.13
C CYS A 161 6.66 10.23 -13.84
N LEU A 162 5.78 10.03 -12.85
CA LEU A 162 6.13 9.40 -11.58
C LEU A 162 6.57 7.94 -11.77
N GLU A 163 5.83 7.15 -12.55
CA GLU A 163 6.20 5.76 -12.80
C GLU A 163 7.54 5.64 -13.52
N ARG A 164 7.86 6.56 -14.45
CA ARG A 164 9.18 6.60 -15.11
C ARG A 164 10.32 6.87 -14.15
N ASP A 165 10.03 7.58 -13.05
CA ASP A 165 11.02 7.93 -12.04
C ASP A 165 11.19 6.82 -11.00
N VAL A 166 10.13 6.06 -10.66
CA VAL A 166 10.14 5.09 -9.55
C VAL A 166 10.05 3.63 -9.99
N VAL A 167 9.68 3.33 -11.24
CA VAL A 167 9.59 1.96 -11.76
C VAL A 167 10.81 1.64 -12.61
N ASP A 168 11.65 0.74 -12.13
CA ASP A 168 12.89 0.31 -12.81
C ASP A 168 12.61 -0.58 -14.02
N SER A 169 11.73 -1.56 -13.83
CA SER A 169 11.44 -2.54 -14.88
C SER A 169 10.08 -3.23 -14.71
N ILE A 170 9.56 -3.72 -15.84
CA ILE A 170 8.45 -4.68 -15.89
C ILE A 170 8.87 -5.86 -16.76
N SER A 171 8.65 -7.09 -16.28
CA SER A 171 9.06 -8.31 -16.98
C SER A 171 8.34 -9.55 -16.46
N TRP A 172 8.39 -10.62 -17.27
CA TRP A 172 7.90 -11.94 -16.89
C TRP A 172 8.92 -12.65 -16.00
N TRP A 173 8.44 -13.24 -14.90
CA TRP A 173 9.24 -13.93 -13.90
C TRP A 173 8.80 -15.38 -13.79
N SER A 174 9.77 -16.32 -13.86
CA SER A 174 9.51 -17.70 -13.50
C SER A 174 9.45 -17.89 -11.98
N ALA A 175 8.85 -18.99 -11.53
CA ALA A 175 8.81 -19.34 -10.11
C ALA A 175 10.23 -19.42 -9.50
N GLU A 176 11.22 -19.97 -10.25
CA GLU A 176 12.60 -20.08 -9.78
C GLU A 176 13.25 -18.69 -9.62
N LYS A 177 13.00 -17.77 -10.56
CA LYS A 177 13.52 -16.39 -10.48
C LYS A 177 12.94 -15.68 -9.27
N LEU A 178 11.64 -15.86 -9.02
CA LEU A 178 10.94 -15.26 -7.87
C LEU A 178 11.48 -15.82 -6.55
N GLN A 179 11.62 -17.13 -6.45
CA GLN A 179 12.18 -17.79 -5.27
C GLN A 179 13.63 -17.36 -5.01
N ALA A 180 14.45 -17.24 -6.06
CA ALA A 180 15.83 -16.76 -5.93
C ALA A 180 15.88 -15.29 -5.47
N ALA A 181 14.93 -14.45 -5.87
CA ALA A 181 14.82 -13.06 -5.39
C ALA A 181 14.47 -13.04 -3.89
N GLN A 182 13.50 -13.83 -3.46
CA GLN A 182 13.11 -13.96 -2.05
C GLN A 182 14.27 -14.47 -1.17
N GLN A 183 15.01 -15.47 -1.64
CA GLN A 183 16.21 -15.97 -0.93
C GLN A 183 17.32 -14.94 -0.78
N ARG A 184 17.41 -13.97 -1.69
CA ARG A 184 18.32 -12.83 -1.59
C ARG A 184 17.81 -11.69 -0.71
N GLY A 185 16.63 -11.86 -0.09
CA GLY A 185 16.03 -10.85 0.76
C GLY A 185 15.41 -9.68 -0.02
N GLN A 186 15.10 -9.87 -1.31
CA GLN A 186 14.37 -8.85 -2.07
C GLN A 186 12.92 -8.82 -1.59
N GLU A 187 12.41 -7.64 -1.36
CA GLU A 187 11.01 -7.42 -0.96
C GLU A 187 10.07 -7.73 -2.13
N ILE A 188 9.05 -8.53 -1.87
CA ILE A 188 8.06 -8.97 -2.84
C ILE A 188 6.68 -8.73 -2.27
N TYR A 189 5.82 -8.07 -3.02
CA TYR A 189 4.46 -7.78 -2.59
C TYR A 189 3.42 -8.31 -3.59
N PRO A 190 2.38 -9.00 -3.11
CA PRO A 190 2.19 -9.42 -1.71
C PRO A 190 3.29 -10.41 -1.26
N VAL A 191 3.62 -10.42 0.03
CA VAL A 191 4.71 -11.25 0.60
C VAL A 191 4.54 -12.73 0.26
N ARG A 192 3.29 -13.21 0.22
CA ARG A 192 2.93 -14.60 -0.10
C ARG A 192 2.79 -14.87 -1.62
N LEU A 193 3.29 -14.00 -2.48
CA LEU A 193 3.13 -14.17 -3.94
C LEU A 193 3.62 -15.54 -4.46
N PRO A 194 4.78 -16.10 -4.01
CA PRO A 194 5.21 -17.42 -4.46
C PRO A 194 4.24 -18.54 -4.11
N GLU A 195 3.66 -18.51 -2.90
CA GLU A 195 2.68 -19.50 -2.42
C GLU A 195 1.36 -19.38 -3.20
N ILE A 196 0.90 -18.16 -3.44
CA ILE A 196 -0.32 -17.88 -4.20
C ILE A 196 -0.19 -18.42 -5.62
N LEU A 197 0.94 -18.19 -6.28
CA LEU A 197 1.19 -18.73 -7.62
C LEU A 197 1.16 -20.27 -7.64
N ALA A 198 1.70 -20.92 -6.61
CA ALA A 198 1.63 -22.38 -6.48
C ALA A 198 0.19 -22.88 -6.26
N GLU A 199 -0.61 -22.18 -5.46
CA GLU A 199 -2.03 -22.48 -5.24
C GLU A 199 -2.85 -22.30 -6.54
N LEU A 200 -2.55 -21.26 -7.32
CA LEU A 200 -3.24 -20.95 -8.57
C LEU A 200 -2.79 -21.80 -9.77
N ALA A 201 -1.69 -22.54 -9.66
CA ALA A 201 -1.19 -23.41 -10.73
C ALA A 201 -2.22 -24.46 -11.21
N SER A 202 -3.17 -24.86 -10.34
CA SER A 202 -4.28 -25.75 -10.66
C SER A 202 -5.59 -25.03 -11.02
N GLY A 203 -5.55 -23.70 -11.14
CA GLY A 203 -6.71 -22.84 -11.36
C GLY A 203 -7.28 -22.27 -10.05
N TRP A 204 -8.01 -21.16 -10.17
CA TRP A 204 -8.66 -20.54 -9.03
C TRP A 204 -9.89 -21.34 -8.58
N ASN A 205 -10.03 -21.55 -7.29
CA ASN A 205 -11.07 -22.36 -6.67
C ASN A 205 -12.30 -21.56 -6.21
N GLY A 206 -12.39 -20.27 -6.57
CA GLY A 206 -13.49 -19.38 -6.20
C GLY A 206 -13.36 -18.74 -4.80
N ARG A 207 -12.27 -18.98 -4.07
CA ARG A 207 -12.05 -18.39 -2.74
C ARG A 207 -11.24 -17.09 -2.88
N CYS A 208 -11.71 -16.04 -2.20
CA CYS A 208 -10.92 -14.83 -2.00
C CYS A 208 -9.99 -15.05 -0.78
N LEU A 209 -8.69 -14.85 -0.99
CA LEU A 209 -7.67 -14.99 0.05
C LEU A 209 -7.47 -13.66 0.78
N ASP A 210 -7.16 -13.73 2.07
CA ASP A 210 -6.61 -12.59 2.79
C ASP A 210 -5.08 -12.65 2.73
N LEU A 211 -4.48 -11.61 2.16
CA LEU A 211 -3.04 -11.47 1.98
C LEU A 211 -2.44 -10.38 2.86
N THR A 212 -3.22 -9.85 3.78
CA THR A 212 -2.73 -8.86 4.74
C THR A 212 -1.61 -9.47 5.58
N ASP A 213 -0.48 -8.80 5.66
CA ASP A 213 0.64 -9.28 6.45
C ASP A 213 0.27 -9.23 7.95
N PRO A 214 0.64 -10.24 8.75
CA PRO A 214 0.40 -10.21 10.21
C PRO A 214 0.95 -8.95 10.89
N VAL A 215 2.08 -8.40 10.41
CA VAL A 215 2.64 -7.14 10.93
C VAL A 215 1.71 -5.98 10.61
N ASP A 216 1.15 -5.91 9.41
CA ASP A 216 0.18 -4.88 9.01
C ASP A 216 -1.10 -4.98 9.85
N HIS A 217 -1.58 -6.19 10.14
CA HIS A 217 -2.71 -6.42 11.05
C HIS A 217 -2.45 -5.88 12.47
N GLU A 218 -1.26 -6.11 13.01
CA GLU A 218 -0.88 -5.60 14.34
C GLU A 218 -0.82 -4.08 14.35
N VAL A 219 -0.20 -3.47 13.35
CA VAL A 219 -0.09 -2.01 13.22
C VAL A 219 -1.47 -1.38 13.04
N LEU A 220 -2.33 -1.95 12.18
CA LEU A 220 -3.71 -1.49 11.99
C LEU A 220 -4.52 -1.56 13.28
N ALA A 221 -4.41 -2.66 14.03
CA ALA A 221 -5.09 -2.83 15.30
C ALA A 221 -4.58 -1.85 16.35
N GLU A 222 -3.29 -1.55 16.38
CA GLU A 222 -2.70 -0.57 17.29
C GLU A 222 -3.15 0.86 16.93
N LEU A 223 -3.13 1.25 15.67
CA LEU A 223 -3.63 2.54 15.19
C LEU A 223 -5.11 2.73 15.51
N ALA A 224 -5.94 1.69 15.33
CA ALA A 224 -7.36 1.72 15.64
C ALA A 224 -7.64 1.81 17.14
N SER A 225 -6.80 1.17 17.99
CA SER A 225 -7.01 1.12 19.45
C SER A 225 -6.36 2.27 20.21
N ASN A 226 -5.29 2.87 19.68
CA ASN A 226 -4.55 3.92 20.38
C ASN A 226 -3.69 4.77 19.42
N PRO A 227 -4.24 5.78 18.76
CA PRO A 227 -3.48 6.70 17.92
C PRO A 227 -2.35 7.45 18.66
N ARG A 228 -2.21 7.24 19.99
CA ARG A 228 -1.28 7.98 20.87
C ARG A 228 0.03 7.26 21.18
N ARG A 229 0.18 5.96 20.91
CA ARG A 229 1.35 5.20 21.38
C ARG A 229 2.56 5.23 20.47
N HIS A 230 2.42 5.60 19.21
CA HIS A 230 3.54 5.66 18.27
C HIS A 230 4.40 6.93 18.38
N CYS A 231 4.21 7.74 19.41
CA CYS A 231 4.93 9.01 19.62
C CYS A 231 6.13 8.92 20.58
N ASP A 232 6.63 7.73 20.94
CA ASP A 232 7.81 7.63 21.80
C ASP A 232 9.06 7.24 20.96
N PRO A 233 9.95 8.22 20.66
CA PRO A 233 11.19 7.96 19.93
C PRO A 233 12.29 7.36 20.83
N SER A 234 11.95 6.83 22.04
CA SER A 234 12.92 6.43 23.08
C SER A 234 12.90 4.94 23.40
N THR A 235 12.47 4.07 22.47
CA THR A 235 12.67 2.61 22.63
C THR A 235 13.46 2.01 21.51
#